data_e168707fb8f293955d15bbdae80503b5
#
_entry.id   e168707fb8f293955d15bbdae80503b5
#
_cell.length_a   1.000
_cell.length_b   1.000
_cell.length_c   1.000
_cell.angle_alpha   90.00
_cell.angle_beta   90.00
_cell.angle_gamma   90.00
#
_symmetry.space_group_name_H-M   'P 1'
#
loop_
_entity.id
_entity.type
_entity.pdbx_description
1 polymer ?
#
loop_
_entity_poly.entity_id
_entity_poly.type
_entity_poly.pdbx_seq_one_letter_code
_entity_poly.pdbx_strand_id
1 'polypeptide(L)'
;MLKTYTTKSRIFQRQYERRKRRRERRKRLICTILAIATIFLLVYAGCIGGKKLGEKISEIRYPVAYSSYITEYANDNNLDPYLVIALIKQESNFVADARSEYAGGLMQLTEVTAEEYAKKLGLTDYNYMDPETNIKIGCYVLASMIKKYDNIDTALAAYNAGVGNVDNWLKNPDYSSDGKTLYYIPFSETRHYVKKVNQYIEIYKTQAVIQSDNRKDE
;
A
#
# COMPACT_ATOMS: atom_id res chain seq x y z
N MET A 1 54.69 62.45 -37.05
CA MET A 1 53.90 62.42 -35.79
C MET A 1 52.48 61.85 -35.92
N LEU A 2 51.83 61.88 -37.05
CA LEU A 2 50.41 61.42 -37.24
C LEU A 2 50.22 59.90 -37.19
N LYS A 3 51.21 59.05 -37.54
CA LYS A 3 51.10 57.53 -37.48
C LYS A 3 51.01 56.96 -36.05
N THR A 4 51.59 57.62 -35.07
CA THR A 4 51.61 57.10 -33.65
C THR A 4 50.27 57.32 -32.93
N TYR A 5 49.53 58.35 -33.26
CA TYR A 5 48.18 58.65 -32.70
C TYR A 5 47.13 57.64 -33.16
N THR A 6 47.18 57.21 -34.42
CA THR A 6 46.24 56.21 -34.97
C THR A 6 46.46 54.86 -34.41
N THR A 7 47.71 54.45 -34.06
CA THR A 7 48.02 53.16 -33.50
C THR A 7 47.56 53.01 -32.03
N LYS A 8 47.77 54.03 -31.20
CA LYS A 8 47.30 54.09 -29.81
C LYS A 8 45.76 54.01 -29.73
N SER A 9 45.05 54.69 -30.59
CA SER A 9 43.60 54.67 -30.70
C SER A 9 43.10 53.24 -31.05
N ARG A 10 43.69 52.54 -31.98
CA ARG A 10 43.36 51.16 -32.38
C ARG A 10 43.60 50.14 -31.24
N ILE A 11 44.65 50.30 -30.46
CA ILE A 11 44.95 49.44 -29.31
C ILE A 11 43.89 49.64 -28.23
N PHE A 12 43.55 50.88 -27.93
CA PHE A 12 42.49 51.21 -26.95
C PHE A 12 41.14 50.66 -27.35
N GLN A 13 40.74 50.78 -28.58
CA GLN A 13 39.48 50.21 -29.10
C GLN A 13 39.47 48.66 -29.00
N ARG A 14 40.57 48.01 -29.34
CA ARG A 14 40.68 46.54 -29.18
C ARG A 14 40.58 46.08 -27.71
N GLN A 15 41.18 46.85 -26.79
CA GLN A 15 41.06 46.56 -25.35
C GLN A 15 39.63 46.75 -24.82
N TYR A 16 38.98 47.84 -25.25
CA TYR A 16 37.59 48.12 -24.92
C TYR A 16 36.65 47.01 -25.40
N GLU A 17 36.76 46.60 -26.66
CA GLU A 17 35.96 45.55 -27.25
C GLU A 17 36.20 44.18 -26.55
N ARG A 18 37.46 43.88 -26.18
CA ARG A 18 37.79 42.67 -25.40
C ARG A 18 37.13 42.68 -24.01
N ARG A 19 37.13 43.83 -23.32
CA ARG A 19 36.47 44.01 -22.01
C ARG A 19 34.96 43.86 -22.13
N LYS A 20 34.35 44.46 -23.16
CA LYS A 20 32.93 44.36 -23.47
C LYS A 20 32.51 42.93 -23.72
N ARG A 21 33.23 42.20 -24.59
CA ARG A 21 32.99 40.76 -24.86
C ARG A 21 33.14 39.89 -23.62
N ARG A 22 34.09 40.17 -22.75
CA ARG A 22 34.28 39.43 -21.47
C ARG A 22 33.09 39.69 -20.52
N ARG A 23 32.59 40.92 -20.45
CA ARG A 23 31.41 41.27 -19.64
C ARG A 23 30.16 40.53 -20.15
N GLU A 24 29.93 40.56 -21.45
CA GLU A 24 28.80 39.89 -22.07
C GLU A 24 28.88 38.34 -21.88
N ARG A 25 30.04 37.74 -22.03
CA ARG A 25 30.25 36.31 -21.74
C ARG A 25 29.97 35.98 -20.27
N ARG A 26 30.41 36.81 -19.33
CA ARG A 26 30.12 36.63 -17.89
C ARG A 26 28.61 36.74 -17.61
N LYS A 27 27.93 37.74 -18.18
CA LYS A 27 26.49 37.88 -18.03
C LYS A 27 25.76 36.63 -18.56
N ARG A 28 26.08 36.19 -19.77
CA ARG A 28 25.49 34.95 -20.33
C ARG A 28 25.73 33.74 -19.42
N LEU A 29 26.96 33.56 -18.92
CA LEU A 29 27.29 32.47 -18.02
C LEU A 29 26.46 32.53 -16.73
N ILE A 30 26.33 33.70 -16.10
CA ILE A 30 25.52 33.89 -14.90
C ILE A 30 24.05 33.58 -15.21
N CYS A 31 23.50 34.09 -16.31
CA CYS A 31 22.12 33.77 -16.70
C CYS A 31 21.89 32.29 -16.94
N THR A 32 22.87 31.60 -17.56
CA THR A 32 22.79 30.15 -17.77
C THR A 32 22.81 29.38 -16.44
N ILE A 33 23.69 29.75 -15.51
CA ILE A 33 23.77 29.16 -14.18
C ILE A 33 22.45 29.37 -13.41
N LEU A 34 21.91 30.60 -13.44
CA LEU A 34 20.63 30.89 -12.79
C LEU A 34 19.48 30.10 -13.41
N ALA A 35 19.43 29.95 -14.73
CA ALA A 35 18.41 29.15 -15.41
C ALA A 35 18.50 27.67 -15.02
N ILE A 36 19.70 27.12 -14.94
CA ILE A 36 19.91 25.74 -14.48
C ILE A 36 19.48 25.59 -13.02
N ALA A 37 19.86 26.51 -12.15
CA ALA A 37 19.48 26.49 -10.74
C ALA A 37 17.94 26.56 -10.54
N THR A 38 17.25 27.40 -11.34
CA THR A 38 15.79 27.48 -11.29
C THR A 38 15.12 26.18 -11.76
N ILE A 39 15.64 25.55 -12.81
CA ILE A 39 15.14 24.23 -13.27
C ILE A 39 15.31 23.18 -12.17
N PHE A 40 16.50 23.11 -11.54
CA PHE A 40 16.73 22.20 -10.42
C PHE A 40 15.78 22.44 -9.25
N LEU A 41 15.53 23.71 -8.91
CA LEU A 41 14.60 24.07 -7.84
C LEU A 41 13.15 23.63 -8.17
N LEU A 42 12.71 23.82 -9.41
CA LEU A 42 11.37 23.40 -9.85
C LEU A 42 11.22 21.89 -9.85
N VAL A 43 12.23 21.15 -10.32
CA VAL A 43 12.23 19.67 -10.27
C VAL A 43 12.19 19.18 -8.82
N TYR A 44 13.00 19.76 -7.95
CA TYR A 44 13.03 19.41 -6.52
C TYR A 44 11.69 19.69 -5.84
N ALA A 45 11.10 20.88 -6.07
CA ALA A 45 9.77 21.22 -5.55
C ALA A 45 8.67 20.28 -6.09
N GLY A 46 8.75 19.92 -7.38
CA GLY A 46 7.85 18.95 -8.00
C GLY A 46 7.96 17.56 -7.39
N CYS A 47 9.18 17.09 -7.07
CA CYS A 47 9.41 15.82 -6.40
C CYS A 47 8.82 15.79 -4.97
N ILE A 48 9.00 16.86 -4.19
CA ILE A 48 8.45 16.97 -2.83
C ILE A 48 6.92 17.06 -2.87
N GLY A 49 6.37 17.92 -3.73
CA GLY A 49 4.93 18.06 -3.90
C GLY A 49 4.27 16.78 -4.37
N GLY A 50 4.92 16.06 -5.29
CA GLY A 50 4.45 14.77 -5.80
C GLY A 50 4.42 13.68 -4.72
N LYS A 51 5.42 13.62 -3.84
CA LYS A 51 5.43 12.67 -2.69
C LYS A 51 4.27 12.95 -1.75
N LYS A 52 4.11 14.18 -1.26
CA LYS A 52 3.02 14.56 -0.34
C LYS A 52 1.63 14.33 -0.95
N LEU A 53 1.47 14.62 -2.24
CA LEU A 53 0.22 14.34 -2.94
C LEU A 53 -0.04 12.83 -3.05
N GLY A 54 0.98 12.03 -3.36
CA GLY A 54 0.91 10.58 -3.42
C GLY A 54 0.53 9.95 -2.08
N GLU A 55 1.11 10.40 -0.98
CA GLU A 55 0.79 9.97 0.39
C GLU A 55 -0.67 10.27 0.72
N LYS A 56 -1.14 11.49 0.46
CA LYS A 56 -2.53 11.89 0.70
C LYS A 56 -3.54 11.10 -0.14
N ILE A 57 -3.22 10.82 -1.40
CA ILE A 57 -4.04 9.96 -2.26
C ILE A 57 -4.06 8.53 -1.71
N SER A 58 -2.92 8.02 -1.23
CA SER A 58 -2.82 6.70 -0.63
C SER A 58 -3.66 6.57 0.63
N GLU A 59 -3.63 7.54 1.54
CA GLU A 59 -4.47 7.56 2.74
C GLU A 59 -5.97 7.56 2.41
N ILE A 60 -6.39 8.34 1.41
CA ILE A 60 -7.79 8.37 0.97
C ILE A 60 -8.20 7.04 0.33
N ARG A 61 -7.32 6.41 -0.43
CA ARG A 61 -7.61 5.18 -1.17
C ARG A 61 -7.55 3.93 -0.30
N TYR A 62 -6.69 3.95 0.72
CA TYR A 62 -6.43 2.84 1.62
C TYR A 62 -6.57 3.28 3.09
N PRO A 63 -7.78 3.73 3.51
CA PRO A 63 -8.00 4.10 4.90
C PRO A 63 -7.92 2.85 5.79
N VAL A 64 -7.52 3.06 7.06
CA VAL A 64 -7.61 2.05 8.10
C VAL A 64 -8.58 2.55 9.17
N ALA A 65 -9.67 1.84 9.34
CA ALA A 65 -10.60 2.05 10.45
C ALA A 65 -10.52 0.86 11.41
N TYR A 66 -11.03 1.02 12.62
CA TYR A 66 -11.09 -0.04 13.65
C TYR A 66 -9.72 -0.59 14.06
N SER A 67 -8.64 0.18 13.96
CA SER A 67 -7.27 -0.27 14.17
C SER A 67 -7.02 -0.86 15.57
N SER A 68 -7.71 -0.36 16.61
CA SER A 68 -7.62 -0.92 17.97
C SER A 68 -8.12 -2.35 18.03
N TYR A 69 -9.33 -2.63 17.55
CA TYR A 69 -9.90 -3.99 17.51
C TYR A 69 -9.09 -4.92 16.62
N ILE A 70 -8.63 -4.43 15.46
CA ILE A 70 -7.81 -5.22 14.55
C ILE A 70 -6.50 -5.62 15.23
N THR A 71 -5.82 -4.68 15.88
CA THR A 71 -4.55 -4.97 16.57
C THR A 71 -4.74 -5.93 17.73
N GLU A 72 -5.76 -5.72 18.54
CA GLU A 72 -6.09 -6.58 19.68
C GLU A 72 -6.36 -8.01 19.22
N TYR A 73 -7.36 -8.23 18.36
CA TYR A 73 -7.77 -9.57 17.97
C TYR A 73 -6.81 -10.27 16.98
N ALA A 74 -6.02 -9.52 16.22
CA ALA A 74 -4.92 -10.11 15.46
C ALA A 74 -3.85 -10.67 16.41
N ASN A 75 -3.44 -9.91 17.43
CA ASN A 75 -2.45 -10.36 18.40
C ASN A 75 -2.95 -11.55 19.21
N ASP A 76 -4.20 -11.55 19.67
CA ASP A 76 -4.82 -12.65 20.41
C ASP A 76 -4.80 -13.97 19.62
N ASN A 77 -4.83 -13.87 18.30
CA ASN A 77 -4.86 -15.02 17.40
C ASN A 77 -3.53 -15.28 16.67
N ASN A 78 -2.44 -14.59 17.05
CA ASN A 78 -1.12 -14.69 16.40
C ASN A 78 -1.17 -14.41 14.88
N LEU A 79 -2.00 -13.46 14.46
CA LEU A 79 -2.10 -12.98 13.07
C LEU A 79 -1.26 -11.71 12.87
N ASP A 80 -0.73 -11.53 11.66
CA ASP A 80 -0.20 -10.24 11.21
C ASP A 80 -1.37 -9.24 11.09
N PRO A 81 -1.38 -8.10 11.82
CA PRO A 81 -2.44 -7.11 11.70
C PRO A 81 -2.66 -6.61 10.28
N TYR A 82 -1.60 -6.55 9.45
CA TYR A 82 -1.73 -6.14 8.04
C TYR A 82 -2.47 -7.17 7.19
N LEU A 83 -2.42 -8.45 7.54
CA LEU A 83 -3.24 -9.47 6.91
C LEU A 83 -4.72 -9.24 7.22
N VAL A 84 -5.07 -8.94 8.48
CA VAL A 84 -6.46 -8.66 8.88
C VAL A 84 -6.96 -7.37 8.22
N ILE A 85 -6.16 -6.29 8.21
CA ILE A 85 -6.46 -5.04 7.50
C ILE A 85 -6.74 -5.30 6.02
N ALA A 86 -5.88 -6.06 5.35
CA ALA A 86 -6.00 -6.38 3.95
C ALA A 86 -7.25 -7.22 3.63
N LEU A 87 -7.59 -8.15 4.50
CA LEU A 87 -8.79 -8.96 4.39
C LEU A 87 -10.04 -8.09 4.56
N ILE A 88 -10.15 -7.25 5.59
CA ILE A 88 -11.26 -6.32 5.79
C ILE A 88 -11.40 -5.36 4.59
N LYS A 89 -10.27 -4.88 4.05
CA LYS A 89 -10.28 -4.05 2.83
C LYS A 89 -10.89 -4.79 1.65
N GLN A 90 -10.58 -6.06 1.47
CA GLN A 90 -11.10 -6.89 0.38
C GLN A 90 -12.57 -7.23 0.59
N GLU A 91 -12.99 -7.54 1.82
CA GLU A 91 -14.34 -8.01 2.15
C GLU A 91 -15.37 -6.90 2.15
N SER A 92 -15.10 -5.79 2.81
CA SER A 92 -16.07 -4.73 3.06
C SER A 92 -15.59 -3.33 2.71
N ASN A 93 -14.31 -3.17 2.35
CA ASN A 93 -13.71 -1.84 2.25
C ASN A 93 -13.89 -0.99 3.54
N PHE A 94 -13.88 -1.63 4.72
CA PHE A 94 -14.15 -1.05 6.05
C PHE A 94 -15.58 -0.53 6.25
N VAL A 95 -16.55 -0.97 5.46
CA VAL A 95 -17.98 -0.66 5.65
C VAL A 95 -18.54 -1.65 6.68
N ALA A 96 -18.88 -1.16 7.88
CA ALA A 96 -19.28 -2.02 9.00
C ALA A 96 -20.62 -2.74 8.77
N ASP A 97 -21.54 -2.10 8.08
CA ASP A 97 -22.87 -2.62 7.75
C ASP A 97 -22.94 -3.25 6.35
N ALA A 98 -21.78 -3.55 5.75
CA ALA A 98 -21.71 -4.23 4.46
C ALA A 98 -22.44 -5.57 4.51
N ARG A 99 -23.28 -5.83 3.49
CA ARG A 99 -24.04 -7.08 3.35
C ARG A 99 -23.91 -7.60 1.92
N SER A 100 -23.65 -8.87 1.81
CA SER A 100 -23.85 -9.65 0.58
C SER A 100 -25.10 -10.52 0.73
N GLU A 101 -25.34 -11.42 -0.22
CA GLU A 101 -26.47 -12.35 -0.15
C GLU A 101 -26.36 -13.31 1.05
N TYR A 102 -25.14 -13.65 1.45
CA TYR A 102 -24.90 -14.69 2.46
C TYR A 102 -24.04 -14.26 3.64
N ALA A 103 -23.42 -13.08 3.59
CA ALA A 103 -22.44 -12.66 4.55
C ALA A 103 -22.61 -11.19 4.96
N GLY A 104 -22.07 -10.82 6.12
CA GLY A 104 -22.18 -9.46 6.64
C GLY A 104 -21.01 -9.00 7.50
N GLY A 105 -20.94 -7.68 7.67
CA GLY A 105 -19.96 -7.00 8.50
C GLY A 105 -18.60 -6.80 7.83
N LEU A 106 -17.64 -6.33 8.62
CA LEU A 106 -16.29 -5.95 8.17
C LEU A 106 -15.54 -7.10 7.51
N MET A 107 -15.66 -8.31 8.05
CA MET A 107 -14.99 -9.52 7.57
C MET A 107 -15.92 -10.47 6.80
N GLN A 108 -17.12 -10.00 6.41
CA GLN A 108 -18.11 -10.74 5.62
C GLN A 108 -18.34 -12.18 6.13
N LEU A 109 -18.68 -12.29 7.41
CA LEU A 109 -19.01 -13.58 8.01
C LEU A 109 -20.41 -14.04 7.58
N THR A 110 -20.55 -15.31 7.22
CA THR A 110 -21.89 -15.91 7.09
C THR A 110 -22.47 -16.14 8.49
N GLU A 111 -23.79 -16.12 8.61
CA GLU A 111 -24.46 -16.37 9.89
C GLU A 111 -24.05 -17.70 10.50
N VAL A 112 -23.99 -18.77 9.67
CA VAL A 112 -23.55 -20.10 10.08
C VAL A 112 -22.12 -20.10 10.62
N THR A 113 -21.20 -19.43 9.93
CA THR A 113 -19.81 -19.29 10.37
C THR A 113 -19.75 -18.50 11.68
N ALA A 114 -20.45 -17.38 11.74
CA ALA A 114 -20.47 -16.55 12.94
C ALA A 114 -21.00 -17.33 14.16
N GLU A 115 -22.08 -18.08 14.01
CA GLU A 115 -22.66 -18.92 15.09
C GLU A 115 -21.67 -20.01 15.53
N GLU A 116 -21.12 -20.78 14.59
CA GLU A 116 -20.15 -21.84 14.90
C GLU A 116 -18.97 -21.31 15.71
N TYR A 117 -18.38 -20.20 15.27
CA TYR A 117 -17.15 -19.68 15.88
C TYR A 117 -17.43 -18.83 17.12
N ALA A 118 -18.59 -18.17 17.23
CA ALA A 118 -19.04 -17.53 18.47
C ALA A 118 -19.20 -18.56 19.58
N LYS A 119 -19.76 -19.71 19.27
CA LYS A 119 -19.86 -20.83 20.23
C LYS A 119 -18.49 -21.33 20.70
N LYS A 120 -17.50 -21.44 19.81
CA LYS A 120 -16.13 -21.82 20.16
C LYS A 120 -15.45 -20.78 21.06
N LEU A 121 -15.80 -19.49 20.89
CA LEU A 121 -15.34 -18.38 21.70
C LEU A 121 -16.12 -18.18 23.00
N GLY A 122 -17.19 -18.96 23.24
CA GLY A 122 -18.03 -18.87 24.43
C GLY A 122 -18.94 -17.62 24.43
N LEU A 123 -19.20 -17.02 23.26
CA LEU A 123 -20.10 -15.87 23.12
C LEU A 123 -21.57 -16.37 23.12
N THR A 124 -22.38 -15.85 24.06
CA THR A 124 -23.78 -16.28 24.23
C THR A 124 -24.79 -15.21 23.80
N ASP A 125 -24.41 -13.93 23.97
CA ASP A 125 -25.21 -12.78 23.54
C ASP A 125 -24.30 -11.90 22.66
N TYR A 126 -24.46 -12.01 21.36
CA TYR A 126 -23.60 -11.31 20.40
C TYR A 126 -24.38 -10.89 19.14
N ASN A 127 -23.92 -9.81 18.55
CA ASN A 127 -24.31 -9.40 17.22
C ASN A 127 -23.09 -9.45 16.30
N TYR A 128 -23.04 -10.44 15.40
CA TYR A 128 -21.90 -10.59 14.49
C TYR A 128 -21.79 -9.45 13.47
N MET A 129 -22.78 -8.56 13.36
CA MET A 129 -22.72 -7.32 12.58
C MET A 129 -22.06 -6.17 13.36
N ASP A 130 -21.93 -6.28 14.69
CA ASP A 130 -21.16 -5.31 15.47
C ASP A 130 -19.69 -5.34 15.06
N PRO A 131 -19.05 -4.18 14.80
CA PRO A 131 -17.67 -4.13 14.30
C PRO A 131 -16.66 -4.90 15.14
N GLU A 132 -16.69 -4.76 16.45
CA GLU A 132 -15.79 -5.43 17.36
C GLU A 132 -15.99 -6.95 17.32
N THR A 133 -17.23 -7.37 17.45
CA THR A 133 -17.63 -8.79 17.43
C THR A 133 -17.31 -9.43 16.10
N ASN A 134 -17.53 -8.73 14.99
CA ASN A 134 -17.21 -9.21 13.64
C ASN A 134 -15.71 -9.45 13.46
N ILE A 135 -14.88 -8.49 13.89
CA ILE A 135 -13.42 -8.61 13.82
C ILE A 135 -12.94 -9.74 14.75
N LYS A 136 -13.46 -9.83 15.97
CA LYS A 136 -13.11 -10.89 16.94
C LYS A 136 -13.36 -12.29 16.37
N ILE A 137 -14.56 -12.53 15.89
CA ILE A 137 -14.94 -13.84 15.30
C ILE A 137 -14.13 -14.07 14.02
N GLY A 138 -14.02 -13.09 13.13
CA GLY A 138 -13.32 -13.19 11.85
C GLY A 138 -11.83 -13.50 12.00
N CYS A 139 -11.15 -12.87 12.97
CA CYS A 139 -9.74 -13.18 13.28
C CYS A 139 -9.59 -14.64 13.75
N TYR A 140 -10.48 -15.11 14.60
CA TYR A 140 -10.44 -16.51 15.06
C TYR A 140 -10.72 -17.50 13.93
N VAL A 141 -11.66 -17.19 13.02
CA VAL A 141 -11.92 -17.96 11.79
C VAL A 141 -10.66 -18.04 10.93
N LEU A 142 -10.05 -16.88 10.61
CA LEU A 142 -8.86 -16.82 9.80
C LEU A 142 -7.68 -17.58 10.40
N ALA A 143 -7.43 -17.40 11.70
CA ALA A 143 -6.39 -18.12 12.42
C ALA A 143 -6.62 -19.64 12.40
N SER A 144 -7.88 -20.09 12.55
CA SER A 144 -8.24 -21.51 12.46
C SER A 144 -7.93 -22.08 11.08
N MET A 145 -8.17 -21.33 10.02
CA MET A 145 -7.85 -21.74 8.64
C MET A 145 -6.34 -21.76 8.39
N ILE A 146 -5.60 -20.75 8.86
CA ILE A 146 -4.14 -20.74 8.75
C ILE A 146 -3.54 -21.92 9.51
N LYS A 147 -4.03 -22.21 10.71
CA LYS A 147 -3.60 -23.37 11.49
C LYS A 147 -3.90 -24.70 10.78
N LYS A 148 -5.04 -24.80 10.08
CA LYS A 148 -5.42 -26.01 9.35
C LYS A 148 -4.51 -26.28 8.15
N TYR A 149 -4.21 -25.25 7.36
CA TYR A 149 -3.53 -25.41 6.07
C TYR A 149 -2.02 -25.12 6.13
N ASP A 150 -1.53 -24.49 7.20
CA ASP A 150 -0.13 -24.06 7.36
C ASP A 150 0.41 -23.23 6.17
N ASN A 151 -0.51 -22.57 5.47
CA ASN A 151 -0.21 -21.75 4.29
C ASN A 151 -1.26 -20.64 4.16
N ILE A 152 -0.81 -19.38 4.08
CA ILE A 152 -1.69 -18.20 4.06
C ILE A 152 -2.57 -18.19 2.81
N ASP A 153 -2.01 -18.45 1.62
CA ASP A 153 -2.78 -18.40 0.37
C ASP A 153 -3.86 -19.48 0.32
N THR A 154 -3.55 -20.69 0.81
CA THR A 154 -4.52 -21.78 0.93
C THR A 154 -5.60 -21.46 1.96
N ALA A 155 -5.23 -20.84 3.09
CA ALA A 155 -6.18 -20.37 4.10
C ALA A 155 -7.09 -19.25 3.57
N LEU A 156 -6.55 -18.28 2.84
CA LEU A 156 -7.33 -17.24 2.18
C LEU A 156 -8.27 -17.80 1.11
N ALA A 157 -7.82 -18.82 0.36
CA ALA A 157 -8.68 -19.52 -0.58
C ALA A 157 -9.84 -20.22 0.14
N ALA A 158 -9.59 -20.83 1.31
CA ALA A 158 -10.62 -21.45 2.13
C ALA A 158 -11.58 -20.44 2.77
N TYR A 159 -11.07 -19.27 3.13
CA TYR A 159 -11.91 -18.18 3.63
C TYR A 159 -12.94 -17.73 2.59
N ASN A 160 -12.52 -17.54 1.36
CA ASN A 160 -13.38 -17.07 0.27
C ASN A 160 -14.24 -18.20 -0.34
N ALA A 161 -13.64 -19.34 -0.68
CA ALA A 161 -14.32 -20.41 -1.39
C ALA A 161 -14.97 -21.47 -0.47
N GLY A 162 -14.67 -21.42 0.83
CA GLY A 162 -15.09 -22.42 1.79
C GLY A 162 -14.12 -23.60 1.91
N VAL A 163 -13.99 -24.09 3.14
CA VAL A 163 -13.10 -25.22 3.53
C VAL A 163 -13.35 -26.47 2.69
N GLY A 164 -14.62 -26.81 2.41
CA GLY A 164 -14.95 -28.01 1.64
C GLY A 164 -14.42 -28.02 0.21
N ASN A 165 -14.44 -26.87 -0.47
CA ASN A 165 -13.86 -26.74 -1.81
C ASN A 165 -12.35 -26.92 -1.77
N VAL A 166 -11.68 -26.23 -0.83
CA VAL A 166 -10.21 -26.31 -0.70
C VAL A 166 -9.77 -27.72 -0.32
N ASP A 167 -10.44 -28.40 0.61
CA ASP A 167 -10.14 -29.79 0.98
C ASP A 167 -10.28 -30.74 -0.23
N ASN A 168 -11.22 -30.46 -1.16
CA ASN A 168 -11.34 -31.24 -2.39
C ASN A 168 -10.25 -30.86 -3.41
N TRP A 169 -9.88 -29.60 -3.52
CA TRP A 169 -8.81 -29.17 -4.42
C TRP A 169 -7.46 -29.74 -4.00
N LEU A 170 -7.18 -29.80 -2.71
CA LEU A 170 -5.93 -30.38 -2.17
C LEU A 170 -5.75 -31.87 -2.51
N LYS A 171 -6.84 -32.60 -2.77
CA LYS A 171 -6.79 -34.02 -3.19
C LYS A 171 -6.48 -34.17 -4.68
N ASN A 172 -6.59 -33.11 -5.47
CA ASN A 172 -6.39 -33.16 -6.91
C ASN A 172 -4.94 -32.80 -7.26
N PRO A 173 -4.17 -33.69 -7.92
CA PRO A 173 -2.80 -33.40 -8.33
C PRO A 173 -2.64 -32.25 -9.32
N ASP A 174 -3.73 -31.85 -10.02
CA ASP A 174 -3.71 -30.66 -10.90
C ASP A 174 -3.74 -29.34 -10.11
N TYR A 175 -3.98 -29.37 -8.82
CA TYR A 175 -4.12 -28.16 -7.97
C TYR A 175 -3.17 -28.15 -6.78
N SER A 176 -2.74 -29.33 -6.32
CA SER A 176 -1.83 -29.52 -5.18
C SER A 176 -0.91 -30.70 -5.44
N SER A 177 0.40 -30.50 -5.29
CA SER A 177 1.41 -31.55 -5.46
C SER A 177 1.71 -32.30 -4.18
N ASP A 178 1.41 -31.70 -3.02
CA ASP A 178 1.73 -32.22 -1.69
C ASP A 178 0.49 -32.57 -0.86
N GLY A 179 -0.71 -32.28 -1.36
CA GLY A 179 -1.97 -32.44 -0.66
C GLY A 179 -2.16 -31.47 0.52
N LYS A 180 -1.31 -30.45 0.64
CA LYS A 180 -1.31 -29.48 1.76
C LYS A 180 -1.43 -28.04 1.28
N THR A 181 -0.78 -27.70 0.18
CA THR A 181 -0.76 -26.35 -0.37
C THR A 181 -1.30 -26.32 -1.80
N LEU A 182 -2.04 -25.27 -2.13
CA LEU A 182 -2.55 -25.05 -3.47
C LEU A 182 -1.51 -24.27 -4.29
N TYR A 183 -0.99 -24.86 -5.38
CA TYR A 183 -0.24 -24.10 -6.38
C TYR A 183 -1.14 -23.52 -7.48
N TYR A 184 -2.36 -24.06 -7.61
CA TYR A 184 -3.38 -23.53 -8.49
C TYR A 184 -4.74 -23.53 -7.83
N ILE A 185 -5.43 -22.38 -7.83
CA ILE A 185 -6.78 -22.21 -7.31
C ILE A 185 -7.77 -22.28 -8.48
N PRO A 186 -8.66 -23.28 -8.56
CA PRO A 186 -9.52 -23.48 -9.74
C PRO A 186 -10.50 -22.34 -9.98
N PHE A 187 -11.12 -21.83 -8.92
CA PHE A 187 -12.08 -20.73 -9.05
C PHE A 187 -11.35 -19.40 -9.35
N SER A 188 -11.68 -18.78 -10.47
CA SER A 188 -11.07 -17.52 -10.91
C SER A 188 -11.31 -16.37 -9.94
N GLU A 189 -12.48 -16.34 -9.32
CA GLU A 189 -12.85 -15.37 -8.29
C GLU A 189 -11.94 -15.50 -7.08
N THR A 190 -11.79 -16.72 -6.54
CA THR A 190 -10.95 -17.00 -5.38
C THR A 190 -9.46 -16.72 -5.68
N ARG A 191 -8.97 -17.03 -6.89
CA ARG A 191 -7.62 -16.64 -7.31
C ARG A 191 -7.41 -15.13 -7.29
N HIS A 192 -8.39 -14.38 -7.79
CA HIS A 192 -8.36 -12.91 -7.75
C HIS A 192 -8.41 -12.38 -6.31
N TYR A 193 -9.25 -12.99 -5.48
CA TYR A 193 -9.36 -12.64 -4.06
C TYR A 193 -8.02 -12.79 -3.33
N VAL A 194 -7.40 -13.97 -3.38
CA VAL A 194 -6.10 -14.23 -2.76
C VAL A 194 -5.04 -13.25 -3.25
N LYS A 195 -4.96 -13.05 -4.57
CA LYS A 195 -4.04 -12.07 -5.16
C LYS A 195 -4.28 -10.64 -4.64
N LYS A 196 -5.55 -10.23 -4.50
CA LYS A 196 -5.91 -8.90 -4.01
C LYS A 196 -5.56 -8.70 -2.55
N VAL A 197 -5.85 -9.68 -1.70
CA VAL A 197 -5.48 -9.62 -0.28
C VAL A 197 -3.96 -9.47 -0.14
N ASN A 198 -3.17 -10.27 -0.85
CA ASN A 198 -1.71 -10.16 -0.84
C ASN A 198 -1.21 -8.78 -1.32
N GLN A 199 -1.81 -8.22 -2.37
CA GLN A 199 -1.50 -6.86 -2.81
C GLN A 199 -1.80 -5.80 -1.73
N TYR A 200 -2.91 -5.94 -1.01
CA TYR A 200 -3.27 -5.03 0.07
C TYR A 200 -2.32 -5.15 1.26
N ILE A 201 -1.86 -6.34 1.61
CA ILE A 201 -0.84 -6.55 2.66
C ILE A 201 0.39 -5.70 2.35
N GLU A 202 0.93 -5.80 1.13
CA GLU A 202 2.12 -5.05 0.72
C GLU A 202 1.89 -3.53 0.72
N ILE A 203 0.72 -3.08 0.26
CA ILE A 203 0.37 -1.66 0.26
C ILE A 203 0.33 -1.13 1.71
N TYR A 204 -0.36 -1.81 2.62
CA TYR A 204 -0.50 -1.35 4.01
C TYR A 204 0.83 -1.41 4.77
N LYS A 205 1.66 -2.43 4.55
CA LYS A 205 3.02 -2.49 5.11
C LYS A 205 3.88 -1.31 4.62
N THR A 206 3.83 -1.01 3.33
CA THR A 206 4.56 0.12 2.75
C THR A 206 4.09 1.47 3.32
N GLN A 207 2.78 1.68 3.49
CA GLN A 207 2.23 2.89 4.11
C GLN A 207 2.72 3.06 5.54
N ALA A 208 2.73 1.99 6.33
CA ALA A 208 3.19 2.04 7.72
C ALA A 208 4.67 2.43 7.83
N VAL A 209 5.52 1.94 6.93
CA VAL A 209 6.93 2.32 6.86
C VAL A 209 7.08 3.81 6.54
N ILE A 210 6.36 4.32 5.53
CA ILE A 210 6.39 5.75 5.15
C ILE A 210 5.95 6.63 6.31
N GLN A 211 4.86 6.28 7.00
CA GLN A 211 4.35 7.05 8.15
C GLN A 211 5.30 7.01 9.36
N SER A 212 6.03 5.92 9.56
CA SER A 212 7.02 5.80 10.63
C SER A 212 8.26 6.65 10.36
N ASP A 213 8.69 6.76 9.11
CA ASP A 213 9.85 7.57 8.73
C ASP A 213 9.53 9.07 8.81
N ASN A 214 8.35 9.49 8.34
CA ASN A 214 7.91 10.89 8.43
C ASN A 214 7.82 11.39 9.88
N ARG A 215 7.49 10.51 10.85
CA ARG A 215 7.44 10.85 12.29
C ARG A 215 8.81 10.97 12.97
N LYS A 216 9.88 10.48 12.35
CA LYS A 216 11.25 10.64 12.87
C LYS A 216 11.89 11.95 12.41
N ASP A 217 11.34 12.57 11.37
CA ASP A 217 11.85 13.81 10.79
C ASP A 217 11.13 15.05 11.36
N GLU A 218 10.12 14.89 12.25
CA GLU A 218 9.45 15.94 13.04
C GLU A 218 10.04 16.03 14.46
#